data_e62267faaec1f2d4d55fba95b5267828
#
_entry.id   e62267faaec1f2d4d55fba95b5267828
#
_cell.length_a   1.000
_cell.length_b   1.000
_cell.length_c   1.000
_cell.angle_alpha   90.00
_cell.angle_beta   90.00
_cell.angle_gamma   90.00
#
_symmetry.space_group_name_H-M   'P 1'
#
loop_
_entity.id
_entity.type
_entity.pdbx_description
1 polymer ?
#
loop_
_entity_poly.entity_id
_entity_poly.type
_entity_poly.pdbx_seq_one_letter_code
_entity_poly.pdbx_strand_id
1 'polypeptide(L)'
;MILSGSLHKQDALYGRKIYDVDQHNAYASLLFETELTKRQSLSAGLSFNYDSYDQHYRLDNDAAQPLTKKFTKEAVPGAYVQYTYNWDDKLVLMGGIRGDHSSEYGYFVTPRFHVKYNPNEYVHFRLSAGKGYRTNHVLAENNYLLASSRRIDIAKRLDQDEAWNYGASTSAYIPLFGKTLNLNAEYYYTDFSKQVVVDMDTDPHAVLFYNLHGRSYSQVVQVEASYPFFPGFTFTAAYRWTDAKTNYNGELMEKPLTSKYKGLLTASYQTPLGLWQFDVTLQLNGGGRMPAPYELTDGNWSWERRYGGFEQLSAQVTRYFRRWSIYVGGENLTNFKQKNP
;
A
#
# COMPACT_ATOMS: atom_id res chain seq x y z
N MET A 1 10.37 -16.72 -19.05
CA MET A 1 10.91 -17.13 -17.72
C MET A 1 11.49 -15.91 -17.03
N ILE A 2 11.21 -15.74 -15.74
CA ILE A 2 11.77 -14.69 -14.90
C ILE A 2 12.48 -15.36 -13.74
N LEU A 3 13.69 -14.90 -13.44
CA LEU A 3 14.45 -15.28 -12.25
C LEU A 3 14.87 -13.99 -11.55
N SER A 4 14.68 -13.92 -10.26
CA SER A 4 15.15 -12.80 -9.44
C SER A 4 15.59 -13.27 -8.07
N GLY A 5 16.46 -12.51 -7.44
CA GLY A 5 16.88 -12.73 -6.06
C GLY A 5 17.24 -11.40 -5.41
N SER A 6 17.03 -11.29 -4.12
CA SER A 6 17.43 -10.15 -3.33
C SER A 6 18.04 -10.59 -2.00
N LEU A 7 19.02 -9.82 -1.56
CA LEU A 7 19.64 -9.92 -0.25
C LEU A 7 19.43 -8.58 0.44
N HIS A 8 18.88 -8.61 1.64
CA HIS A 8 18.66 -7.40 2.43
C HIS A 8 19.17 -7.64 3.84
N LYS A 9 19.95 -6.68 4.32
CA LYS A 9 20.41 -6.64 5.70
C LYS A 9 19.97 -5.35 6.35
N GLN A 10 19.42 -5.45 7.54
CA GLN A 10 19.03 -4.30 8.35
C GLN A 10 19.55 -4.49 9.78
N ASP A 11 20.24 -3.50 10.29
CA ASP A 11 20.66 -3.40 11.69
C ASP A 11 19.95 -2.16 12.26
N ALA A 12 19.11 -2.34 13.29
CA ALA A 12 18.31 -1.26 13.86
C ALA A 12 18.43 -1.24 15.38
N LEU A 13 18.74 -0.05 15.93
CA LEU A 13 18.88 0.21 17.34
C LEU A 13 17.91 1.31 17.79
N TYR A 14 17.05 0.98 18.75
CA TYR A 14 16.08 1.89 19.36
C TYR A 14 16.31 1.97 20.88
N GLY A 15 17.20 2.86 21.31
CA GLY A 15 17.67 2.88 22.69
C GLY A 15 18.45 1.61 23.04
N ARG A 16 17.84 0.71 23.84
CA ARG A 16 18.42 -0.61 24.18
C ARG A 16 17.74 -1.76 23.43
N LYS A 17 16.63 -1.51 22.72
CA LYS A 17 15.97 -2.49 21.86
C LYS A 17 16.75 -2.65 20.56
N ILE A 18 16.87 -3.88 20.11
CA ILE A 18 17.66 -4.25 18.92
C ILE A 18 16.76 -5.05 17.99
N TYR A 19 16.90 -4.80 16.71
CA TYR A 19 16.33 -5.62 15.64
C TYR A 19 17.30 -5.69 14.47
N ASP A 20 17.96 -6.82 14.33
CA ASP A 20 18.85 -7.11 13.22
C ASP A 20 18.25 -8.25 12.40
N VAL A 21 18.29 -8.14 11.08
CA VAL A 21 17.76 -9.15 10.18
C VAL A 21 18.60 -9.27 8.91
N ASP A 22 18.90 -10.51 8.54
CA ASP A 22 19.41 -10.88 7.22
C ASP A 22 18.27 -11.59 6.48
N GLN A 23 17.81 -10.99 5.38
CA GLN A 23 16.75 -11.53 4.52
C GLN A 23 17.31 -11.98 3.19
N HIS A 24 16.91 -13.18 2.76
CA HIS A 24 17.20 -13.72 1.43
C HIS A 24 15.89 -14.07 0.74
N ASN A 25 15.72 -13.57 -0.49
CA ASN A 25 14.60 -13.92 -1.35
C ASN A 25 15.12 -14.50 -2.66
N ALA A 26 14.45 -15.53 -3.16
CA ALA A 26 14.63 -16.08 -4.49
C ALA A 26 13.27 -16.32 -5.13
N TYR A 27 13.09 -15.85 -6.36
CA TYR A 27 11.86 -16.01 -7.12
C TYR A 27 12.14 -16.54 -8.51
N ALA A 28 11.35 -17.53 -8.93
CA ALA A 28 11.36 -18.07 -10.28
C ALA A 28 9.93 -18.13 -10.82
N SER A 29 9.75 -17.79 -12.09
CA SER A 29 8.47 -18.00 -12.76
C SER A 29 8.63 -18.39 -14.22
N LEU A 30 7.72 -19.24 -14.68
CA LEU A 30 7.55 -19.65 -16.06
C LEU A 30 6.15 -19.25 -16.51
N LEU A 31 6.07 -18.51 -17.60
CA LEU A 31 4.83 -18.05 -18.20
C LEU A 31 4.69 -18.66 -19.59
N PHE A 32 3.51 -19.19 -19.87
CA PHE A 32 3.05 -19.62 -21.18
C PHE A 32 1.81 -18.82 -21.54
N GLU A 33 1.80 -18.23 -22.75
CA GLU A 33 0.67 -17.51 -23.30
C GLU A 33 0.39 -17.99 -24.70
N THR A 34 -0.90 -18.13 -25.04
CA THR A 34 -1.35 -18.51 -26.37
C THR A 34 -2.66 -17.83 -26.73
N GLU A 35 -2.80 -17.47 -27.99
CA GLU A 35 -4.06 -17.04 -28.59
C GLU A 35 -4.81 -18.27 -29.09
N LEU A 36 -5.95 -18.58 -28.47
CA LEU A 36 -6.84 -19.67 -28.91
C LEU A 36 -7.61 -19.25 -30.16
N THR A 37 -8.03 -17.99 -30.20
CA THR A 37 -8.66 -17.32 -31.33
C THR A 37 -8.29 -15.83 -31.30
N LYS A 38 -8.69 -15.05 -32.33
CA LYS A 38 -8.51 -13.58 -32.34
C LYS A 38 -9.12 -12.86 -31.12
N ARG A 39 -10.05 -13.50 -30.43
CA ARG A 39 -10.77 -12.93 -29.28
C ARG A 39 -10.52 -13.65 -27.97
N GLN A 40 -9.75 -14.73 -27.98
CA GLN A 40 -9.58 -15.59 -26.81
C GLN A 40 -8.10 -15.87 -26.59
N SER A 41 -7.62 -15.62 -25.40
CA SER A 41 -6.26 -15.97 -24.99
C SER A 41 -6.26 -16.74 -23.70
N LEU A 42 -5.28 -17.62 -23.56
CA LEU A 42 -5.01 -18.41 -22.38
C LEU A 42 -3.59 -18.13 -21.91
N SER A 43 -3.46 -17.81 -20.63
CA SER A 43 -2.19 -17.64 -19.94
C SER A 43 -2.12 -18.68 -18.81
N ALA A 44 -1.02 -19.40 -18.72
CA ALA A 44 -0.76 -20.35 -17.64
C ALA A 44 0.68 -20.19 -17.16
N GLY A 45 0.91 -20.46 -15.89
CA GLY A 45 2.25 -20.30 -15.38
C GLY A 45 2.52 -21.10 -14.11
N LEU A 46 3.81 -21.32 -13.88
CA LEU A 46 4.36 -21.88 -12.65
C LEU A 46 5.20 -20.81 -11.98
N SER A 47 5.20 -20.81 -10.66
CA SER A 47 6.07 -19.93 -9.89
C SER A 47 6.62 -20.64 -8.66
N PHE A 48 7.74 -20.15 -8.20
CA PHE A 48 8.35 -20.57 -6.94
C PHE A 48 8.89 -19.32 -6.25
N ASN A 49 8.49 -19.10 -5.01
CA ASN A 49 9.05 -18.09 -4.14
C ASN A 49 9.68 -18.74 -2.93
N TYR A 50 10.87 -18.27 -2.57
CA TYR A 50 11.57 -18.67 -1.35
C TYR A 50 12.00 -17.40 -0.60
N ASP A 51 11.60 -17.33 0.66
CA ASP A 51 12.00 -16.30 1.59
C ASP A 51 12.63 -16.91 2.83
N SER A 52 13.69 -16.28 3.35
CA SER A 52 14.25 -16.62 4.66
C SER A 52 14.65 -15.36 5.41
N TYR A 53 14.44 -15.40 6.72
CA TYR A 53 14.76 -14.32 7.66
C TYR A 53 15.57 -14.91 8.81
N ASP A 54 16.80 -14.46 8.97
CA ASP A 54 17.60 -14.69 10.17
C ASP A 54 17.54 -13.43 11.02
N GLN A 55 16.80 -13.52 12.14
CA GLN A 55 16.46 -12.38 12.96
C GLN A 55 17.12 -12.51 14.32
N HIS A 56 17.80 -11.44 14.75
CA HIS A 56 18.37 -11.29 16.10
C HIS A 56 17.77 -10.06 16.75
N TYR A 57 17.02 -10.22 17.83
CA TYR A 57 16.31 -9.10 18.43
C TYR A 57 16.26 -9.14 19.95
N ARG A 58 16.11 -7.97 20.53
CA ARG A 58 15.75 -7.75 21.93
C ARG A 58 14.65 -6.71 21.97
N LEU A 59 13.46 -7.11 22.42
CA LEU A 59 12.26 -6.28 22.46
C LEU A 59 12.10 -5.50 23.76
N ASP A 60 12.96 -5.75 24.74
CA ASP A 60 12.99 -5.09 26.06
C ASP A 60 14.12 -4.07 26.14
N ASN A 61 13.95 -3.08 27.02
CA ASN A 61 14.98 -2.11 27.36
C ASN A 61 16.00 -2.62 28.39
N ASP A 62 15.81 -3.83 28.94
CA ASP A 62 16.78 -4.47 29.81
C ASP A 62 17.96 -5.03 29.00
N ALA A 63 19.11 -4.36 29.11
CA ALA A 63 20.33 -4.77 28.41
C ALA A 63 20.88 -6.13 28.86
N ALA A 64 20.48 -6.62 30.05
CA ALA A 64 20.88 -7.93 30.56
C ALA A 64 20.12 -9.07 29.85
N GLN A 65 18.98 -8.80 29.21
CA GLN A 65 18.25 -9.79 28.44
C GLN A 65 19.07 -10.21 27.21
N PRO A 66 19.25 -11.52 26.96
CA PRO A 66 19.96 -11.99 25.78
C PRO A 66 19.19 -11.68 24.50
N LEU A 67 19.90 -11.60 23.37
CA LEU A 67 19.28 -11.51 22.07
C LEU A 67 18.52 -12.81 21.76
N THR A 68 17.27 -12.67 21.37
CA THR A 68 16.50 -13.76 20.79
C THR A 68 16.94 -13.98 19.33
N LYS A 69 17.26 -15.23 18.99
CA LYS A 69 17.57 -15.64 17.62
C LYS A 69 16.38 -16.38 17.05
N LYS A 70 15.90 -15.96 15.88
CA LYS A 70 14.77 -16.60 15.21
C LYS A 70 15.07 -16.72 13.72
N PHE A 71 15.18 -17.93 13.24
CA PHE A 71 15.27 -18.22 11.81
C PHE A 71 13.91 -18.67 11.29
N THR A 72 13.42 -18.04 10.24
CA THR A 72 12.20 -18.45 9.52
C THR A 72 12.49 -18.58 8.04
N LYS A 73 11.85 -19.55 7.39
CA LYS A 73 11.94 -19.76 5.95
C LYS A 73 10.58 -20.19 5.42
N GLU A 74 10.25 -19.75 4.24
CA GLU A 74 9.03 -20.13 3.55
C GLU A 74 9.33 -20.44 2.09
N ALA A 75 8.81 -21.55 1.59
CA ALA A 75 8.86 -21.93 0.19
C ALA A 75 7.43 -22.03 -0.34
N VAL A 76 7.14 -21.33 -1.44
CA VAL A 76 5.81 -21.25 -2.03
C VAL A 76 5.86 -21.59 -3.52
N PRO A 77 5.79 -22.87 -3.91
CA PRO A 77 5.45 -23.25 -5.27
C PRO A 77 3.99 -22.91 -5.57
N GLY A 78 3.73 -22.49 -6.80
CA GLY A 78 2.40 -22.12 -7.25
C GLY A 78 2.19 -22.33 -8.74
N ALA A 79 0.92 -22.51 -9.13
CA ALA A 79 0.50 -22.59 -10.50
C ALA A 79 -0.77 -21.77 -10.72
N TYR A 80 -0.91 -21.21 -11.92
CA TYR A 80 -2.12 -20.45 -12.26
C TYR A 80 -2.54 -20.69 -13.70
N VAL A 81 -3.81 -20.45 -13.95
CA VAL A 81 -4.40 -20.35 -15.28
C VAL A 81 -5.31 -19.15 -15.34
N GLN A 82 -5.29 -18.46 -16.46
CA GLN A 82 -6.08 -17.26 -16.74
C GLN A 82 -6.62 -17.34 -18.17
N TYR A 83 -7.91 -17.10 -18.32
CA TYR A 83 -8.57 -16.99 -19.61
C TYR A 83 -9.04 -15.56 -19.82
N THR A 84 -8.81 -15.04 -21.02
CA THR A 84 -9.25 -13.70 -21.42
C THR A 84 -10.08 -13.80 -22.69
N TYR A 85 -11.26 -13.19 -22.65
CA TYR A 85 -12.11 -12.96 -23.80
C TYR A 85 -12.15 -11.48 -24.14
N ASN A 86 -11.76 -11.12 -25.36
CA ASN A 86 -11.74 -9.76 -25.86
C ASN A 86 -12.71 -9.62 -27.05
N TRP A 87 -13.79 -8.89 -26.84
CA TRP A 87 -14.73 -8.54 -27.91
C TRP A 87 -14.41 -7.15 -28.46
N ASP A 88 -13.52 -7.14 -29.46
CA ASP A 88 -13.15 -5.96 -30.26
C ASP A 88 -12.77 -4.74 -29.39
N ASP A 89 -12.04 -4.99 -28.27
CA ASP A 89 -11.65 -4.03 -27.25
C ASP A 89 -12.82 -3.28 -26.56
N LYS A 90 -14.05 -3.54 -27.00
CA LYS A 90 -15.26 -2.97 -26.42
C LYS A 90 -15.61 -3.62 -25.07
N LEU A 91 -15.46 -4.95 -25.01
CA LEU A 91 -15.67 -5.71 -23.77
C LEU A 91 -14.55 -6.73 -23.62
N VAL A 92 -13.80 -6.62 -22.50
CA VAL A 92 -12.79 -7.60 -22.14
C VAL A 92 -13.19 -8.25 -20.81
N LEU A 93 -13.29 -9.57 -20.84
CA LEU A 93 -13.57 -10.39 -19.65
C LEU A 93 -12.33 -11.23 -19.35
N MET A 94 -11.84 -11.19 -18.13
CA MET A 94 -10.73 -12.00 -17.68
C MET A 94 -11.10 -12.75 -16.41
N GLY A 95 -10.90 -14.06 -16.40
CA GLY A 95 -11.05 -14.90 -15.23
C GLY A 95 -9.79 -15.74 -15.01
N GLY A 96 -9.35 -15.84 -13.78
CA GLY A 96 -8.16 -16.61 -13.44
C GLY A 96 -8.26 -17.27 -12.08
N ILE A 97 -7.54 -18.36 -11.92
CA ILE A 97 -7.40 -19.06 -10.65
C ILE A 97 -5.93 -19.42 -10.46
N ARG A 98 -5.45 -19.24 -9.24
CA ARG A 98 -4.11 -19.60 -8.83
C ARG A 98 -4.17 -20.47 -7.58
N GLY A 99 -3.40 -21.56 -7.56
CA GLY A 99 -3.17 -22.42 -6.40
C GLY A 99 -1.71 -22.34 -5.98
N ASP A 100 -1.49 -22.17 -4.68
CA ASP A 100 -0.16 -22.12 -4.07
C ASP A 100 -0.11 -23.06 -2.86
N HIS A 101 1.11 -23.49 -2.52
CA HIS A 101 1.38 -24.26 -1.31
C HIS A 101 2.52 -23.62 -0.52
N SER A 102 2.18 -23.02 0.62
CA SER A 102 3.19 -22.51 1.55
C SER A 102 3.71 -23.65 2.43
N SER A 103 5.03 -23.75 2.61
CA SER A 103 5.66 -24.69 3.54
C SER A 103 5.25 -24.47 5.01
N GLU A 104 4.76 -23.25 5.35
CA GLU A 104 4.37 -22.86 6.70
C GLU A 104 2.84 -22.89 6.92
N TYR A 105 2.05 -22.49 5.91
CA TYR A 105 0.62 -22.24 6.04
C TYR A 105 -0.26 -23.20 5.22
N GLY A 106 0.34 -24.07 4.39
CA GLY A 106 -0.38 -25.06 3.60
C GLY A 106 -0.95 -24.51 2.29
N TYR A 107 -2.07 -25.08 1.82
CA TYR A 107 -2.64 -24.76 0.51
C TYR A 107 -3.60 -23.57 0.60
N PHE A 108 -3.56 -22.74 -0.45
CA PHE A 108 -4.54 -21.66 -0.66
C PHE A 108 -4.78 -21.43 -2.14
N VAL A 109 -5.95 -20.85 -2.43
CA VAL A 109 -6.42 -20.59 -3.78
C VAL A 109 -6.85 -19.15 -3.90
N THR A 110 -6.39 -18.46 -4.95
CA THR A 110 -6.68 -17.06 -5.21
C THR A 110 -7.37 -16.90 -6.57
N PRO A 111 -8.72 -16.93 -6.61
CA PRO A 111 -9.48 -16.56 -7.79
C PRO A 111 -9.41 -15.06 -8.04
N ARG A 112 -9.45 -14.66 -9.34
CA ARG A 112 -9.56 -13.26 -9.75
C ARG A 112 -10.45 -13.13 -10.97
N PHE A 113 -11.12 -12.00 -11.05
CA PHE A 113 -12.01 -11.66 -12.15
C PHE A 113 -11.88 -10.17 -12.49
N HIS A 114 -11.82 -9.84 -13.77
CA HIS A 114 -11.79 -8.46 -14.27
C HIS A 114 -12.72 -8.30 -15.45
N VAL A 115 -13.39 -7.16 -15.50
CA VAL A 115 -14.19 -6.70 -16.62
C VAL A 115 -13.69 -5.33 -17.04
N LYS A 116 -13.43 -5.14 -18.33
CA LYS A 116 -13.21 -3.83 -18.92
C LYS A 116 -14.30 -3.61 -19.96
N TYR A 117 -14.99 -2.48 -19.89
CA TYR A 117 -16.02 -2.10 -20.86
C TYR A 117 -15.74 -0.69 -21.37
N ASN A 118 -15.58 -0.57 -22.69
CA ASN A 118 -15.35 0.66 -23.42
C ASN A 118 -16.56 0.95 -24.31
N PRO A 119 -17.61 1.67 -23.81
CA PRO A 119 -18.77 2.01 -24.62
C PRO A 119 -18.41 2.88 -25.83
N ASN A 120 -17.38 3.70 -25.69
CA ASN A 120 -16.81 4.55 -26.74
C ASN A 120 -15.33 4.85 -26.42
N GLU A 121 -14.68 5.67 -27.24
CA GLU A 121 -13.28 6.08 -27.08
C GLU A 121 -13.03 7.04 -25.90
N TYR A 122 -14.08 7.64 -25.36
CA TYR A 122 -13.96 8.66 -24.31
C TYR A 122 -14.16 8.11 -22.89
N VAL A 123 -14.84 6.99 -22.75
CA VAL A 123 -15.21 6.46 -21.43
C VAL A 123 -14.85 4.99 -21.31
N HIS A 124 -14.18 4.64 -20.23
CA HIS A 124 -13.73 3.30 -19.92
C HIS A 124 -14.16 2.91 -18.50
N PHE A 125 -14.82 1.78 -18.37
CA PHE A 125 -15.18 1.21 -17.07
C PHE A 125 -14.35 -0.05 -16.81
N ARG A 126 -13.97 -0.26 -15.54
CA ARG A 126 -13.34 -1.49 -15.09
C ARG A 126 -13.96 -1.94 -13.78
N LEU A 127 -14.19 -3.24 -13.68
CA LEU A 127 -14.57 -3.92 -12.45
C LEU A 127 -13.55 -5.01 -12.17
N SER A 128 -13.28 -5.23 -10.90
CA SER A 128 -12.37 -6.29 -10.46
C SER A 128 -12.87 -6.93 -9.17
N ALA A 129 -12.64 -8.23 -9.04
CA ALA A 129 -12.82 -8.96 -7.80
C ALA A 129 -11.70 -10.01 -7.71
N GLY A 130 -11.12 -10.17 -6.53
CA GLY A 130 -10.08 -11.17 -6.34
C GLY A 130 -9.77 -11.43 -4.88
N LYS A 131 -9.32 -12.64 -4.60
CA LYS A 131 -8.81 -13.06 -3.31
C LYS A 131 -7.29 -12.92 -3.30
N GLY A 132 -6.74 -12.48 -2.19
CA GLY A 132 -5.30 -12.40 -1.97
C GLY A 132 -4.92 -12.88 -0.57
N TYR A 133 -3.66 -13.21 -0.41
CA TYR A 133 -3.07 -13.55 0.88
C TYR A 133 -1.68 -12.94 0.99
N ARG A 134 -1.20 -12.81 2.22
CA ARG A 134 0.13 -12.29 2.53
C ARG A 134 0.67 -12.94 3.80
N THR A 135 1.91 -13.39 3.76
CA THR A 135 2.66 -13.80 4.96
C THR A 135 3.10 -12.55 5.74
N ASN A 136 2.92 -12.57 7.06
CA ASN A 136 3.25 -11.47 7.93
C ASN A 136 4.64 -11.64 8.54
N HIS A 137 5.51 -10.66 8.35
CA HIS A 137 6.81 -10.55 9.00
C HIS A 137 6.77 -9.44 10.05
N VAL A 138 6.10 -9.72 11.17
CA VAL A 138 5.67 -8.73 12.19
C VAL A 138 6.76 -7.75 12.58
N LEU A 139 7.95 -8.23 12.94
CA LEU A 139 9.04 -7.35 13.37
C LEU A 139 9.67 -6.60 12.19
N ALA A 140 9.87 -7.25 11.04
CA ALA A 140 10.42 -6.61 9.85
C ALA A 140 9.53 -5.46 9.35
N GLU A 141 8.21 -5.66 9.40
CA GLU A 141 7.22 -4.67 8.93
C GLU A 141 6.93 -3.57 9.95
N ASN A 142 7.18 -3.81 11.24
CA ASN A 142 6.77 -2.93 12.34
C ASN A 142 7.91 -2.59 13.30
N ASN A 143 9.17 -2.70 12.88
CA ASN A 143 10.32 -2.43 13.76
C ASN A 143 10.35 -0.99 14.30
N TYR A 144 9.76 -0.02 13.60
CA TYR A 144 9.62 1.36 14.06
C TYR A 144 8.87 1.48 15.39
N LEU A 145 7.99 0.53 15.73
CA LEU A 145 7.30 0.48 17.02
C LEU A 145 8.25 0.24 18.20
N LEU A 146 9.45 -0.29 17.94
CA LEU A 146 10.50 -0.43 18.95
C LEU A 146 11.03 0.93 19.45
N ALA A 147 10.85 2.01 18.68
CA ALA A 147 11.21 3.37 19.11
C ALA A 147 10.37 3.85 20.31
N SER A 148 9.20 3.26 20.52
CA SER A 148 8.37 3.55 21.69
C SER A 148 8.84 2.79 22.93
N SER A 149 8.45 3.28 24.11
CA SER A 149 8.70 2.57 25.39
C SER A 149 7.77 1.36 25.61
N ARG A 150 6.81 1.13 24.71
CA ARG A 150 5.84 0.05 24.82
C ARG A 150 6.50 -1.32 24.76
N ARG A 151 5.96 -2.26 25.54
CA ARG A 151 6.28 -3.69 25.42
C ARG A 151 5.71 -4.22 24.09
N ILE A 152 6.41 -5.15 23.48
CA ILE A 152 5.98 -5.81 22.25
C ILE A 152 5.56 -7.24 22.59
N ASP A 153 4.29 -7.55 22.45
CA ASP A 153 3.71 -8.86 22.72
C ASP A 153 3.21 -9.49 21.40
N ILE A 154 3.82 -10.59 21.01
CA ILE A 154 3.49 -11.30 19.76
C ILE A 154 2.85 -12.64 20.12
N ALA A 155 1.66 -12.91 19.62
CA ALA A 155 1.00 -14.20 19.79
C ALA A 155 1.87 -15.35 19.25
N LYS A 156 1.81 -16.51 19.91
CA LYS A 156 2.66 -17.66 19.57
C LYS A 156 2.50 -18.14 18.14
N ARG A 157 1.31 -18.00 17.58
CA ARG A 157 1.00 -18.36 16.19
C ARG A 157 0.20 -17.25 15.54
N LEU A 158 0.71 -16.75 14.44
CA LEU A 158 0.04 -15.79 13.58
C LEU A 158 -0.31 -16.45 12.26
N ASP A 159 -1.49 -16.16 11.75
CA ASP A 159 -1.96 -16.63 10.44
C ASP A 159 -1.44 -15.70 9.32
N GLN A 160 -1.56 -16.13 8.07
CA GLN A 160 -1.43 -15.24 6.93
C GLN A 160 -2.60 -14.26 6.88
N ASP A 161 -2.38 -13.05 6.38
CA ASP A 161 -3.47 -12.16 5.99
C ASP A 161 -4.17 -12.74 4.76
N GLU A 162 -5.49 -12.71 4.77
CA GLU A 162 -6.33 -13.21 3.69
C GLU A 162 -7.49 -12.24 3.49
N ALA A 163 -7.68 -11.76 2.26
CA ALA A 163 -8.69 -10.77 1.97
C ALA A 163 -9.30 -10.95 0.57
N TRP A 164 -10.56 -10.53 0.44
CA TRP A 164 -11.20 -10.25 -0.82
C TRP A 164 -11.10 -8.76 -1.14
N ASN A 165 -10.73 -8.44 -2.36
CA ASN A 165 -10.72 -7.08 -2.87
C ASN A 165 -11.71 -6.95 -4.03
N TYR A 166 -12.52 -5.91 -3.97
CA TYR A 166 -13.49 -5.53 -5.01
C TYR A 166 -13.16 -4.12 -5.47
N GLY A 167 -13.07 -3.92 -6.78
CA GLY A 167 -12.71 -2.64 -7.37
C GLY A 167 -13.67 -2.24 -8.49
N ALA A 168 -13.96 -0.96 -8.56
CA ALA A 168 -14.64 -0.33 -9.68
C ALA A 168 -13.87 0.95 -10.06
N SER A 169 -13.58 1.15 -11.33
CA SER A 169 -12.96 2.39 -11.80
C SER A 169 -13.55 2.85 -13.13
N THR A 170 -13.51 4.15 -13.33
CA THR A 170 -13.85 4.79 -14.61
C THR A 170 -12.79 5.80 -14.99
N SER A 171 -12.47 5.85 -16.27
CA SER A 171 -11.66 6.91 -16.88
C SER A 171 -12.50 7.59 -17.98
N ALA A 172 -12.52 8.92 -17.99
CA ALA A 172 -13.24 9.70 -18.97
C ALA A 172 -12.33 10.79 -19.58
N TYR A 173 -12.32 10.90 -20.89
CA TYR A 173 -11.59 11.88 -21.68
C TYR A 173 -12.60 12.84 -22.31
N ILE A 174 -12.86 13.94 -21.65
CA ILE A 174 -13.95 14.86 -22.00
C ILE A 174 -13.40 16.03 -22.83
N PRO A 175 -13.77 16.16 -24.11
CA PRO A 175 -13.44 17.35 -24.90
C PRO A 175 -14.07 18.61 -24.26
N LEU A 176 -13.24 19.58 -23.85
CA LEU A 176 -13.67 20.80 -23.19
C LEU A 176 -12.82 21.97 -23.67
N PHE A 177 -13.46 23.02 -24.21
CA PHE A 177 -12.79 24.23 -24.72
C PHE A 177 -11.59 23.96 -25.64
N GLY A 178 -11.73 22.99 -26.56
CA GLY A 178 -10.69 22.62 -27.53
C GLY A 178 -9.52 21.80 -26.95
N LYS A 179 -9.63 21.30 -25.71
CA LYS A 179 -8.68 20.43 -25.04
C LYS A 179 -9.40 19.26 -24.38
N THR A 180 -8.66 18.34 -23.79
CA THR A 180 -9.24 17.16 -23.14
C THR A 180 -9.07 17.25 -21.64
N LEU A 181 -10.19 17.21 -20.92
CA LEU A 181 -10.22 16.97 -19.48
C LEU A 181 -10.13 15.47 -19.24
N ASN A 182 -9.10 15.03 -18.52
CA ASN A 182 -8.95 13.65 -18.08
C ASN A 182 -9.52 13.51 -16.67
N LEU A 183 -10.52 12.62 -16.51
CA LEU A 183 -11.11 12.27 -15.23
C LEU A 183 -10.88 10.80 -14.93
N ASN A 184 -10.44 10.50 -13.72
CA ASN A 184 -10.35 9.14 -13.20
C ASN A 184 -11.09 9.09 -11.87
N ALA A 185 -11.91 8.06 -11.69
CA ALA A 185 -12.57 7.79 -10.40
C ALA A 185 -12.43 6.29 -10.10
N GLU A 186 -12.10 5.99 -8.85
CA GLU A 186 -11.84 4.63 -8.38
C GLU A 186 -12.51 4.41 -7.04
N TYR A 187 -13.05 3.22 -6.86
CA TYR A 187 -13.54 2.71 -5.59
C TYR A 187 -12.98 1.31 -5.36
N TYR A 188 -12.41 1.09 -4.18
CA TYR A 188 -11.94 -0.22 -3.74
C TYR A 188 -12.51 -0.54 -2.38
N TYR A 189 -12.98 -1.78 -2.22
CA TYR A 189 -13.39 -2.36 -0.96
C TYR A 189 -12.58 -3.64 -0.71
N THR A 190 -11.91 -3.71 0.44
CA THR A 190 -11.14 -4.88 0.87
C THR A 190 -11.75 -5.40 2.17
N ASP A 191 -12.14 -6.67 2.17
CA ASP A 191 -12.67 -7.39 3.32
C ASP A 191 -11.67 -8.43 3.78
N PHE A 192 -11.19 -8.31 5.01
CA PHE A 192 -10.19 -9.22 5.56
C PHE A 192 -10.87 -10.38 6.26
N SER A 193 -10.71 -11.60 5.73
CA SER A 193 -11.15 -12.83 6.38
C SER A 193 -10.17 -13.28 7.47
N LYS A 194 -8.87 -12.99 7.28
CA LYS A 194 -7.80 -13.16 8.27
C LYS A 194 -6.87 -11.95 8.19
N GLN A 195 -6.39 -11.51 9.34
CA GLN A 195 -5.43 -10.40 9.44
C GLN A 195 -4.66 -10.50 10.75
N VAL A 196 -3.38 -10.16 10.71
CA VAL A 196 -2.64 -9.87 11.94
C VAL A 196 -2.97 -8.45 12.38
N VAL A 197 -3.57 -8.34 13.56
CA VAL A 197 -3.94 -7.06 14.17
C VAL A 197 -2.74 -6.52 14.95
N VAL A 198 -2.43 -5.25 14.71
CA VAL A 198 -1.45 -4.47 15.48
C VAL A 198 -2.26 -3.58 16.42
N ASP A 199 -2.40 -4.01 17.67
CA ASP A 199 -3.24 -3.35 18.66
C ASP A 199 -2.40 -2.49 19.62
N MET A 200 -2.68 -1.20 19.60
CA MET A 200 -2.08 -0.19 20.46
C MET A 200 -3.12 0.45 21.40
N ASP A 201 -4.32 -0.10 21.41
CA ASP A 201 -5.48 0.47 22.10
C ASP A 201 -5.82 -0.31 23.38
N THR A 202 -5.73 -1.64 23.35
CA THR A 202 -6.11 -2.52 24.48
C THR A 202 -5.21 -2.32 25.69
N ASP A 203 -3.89 -2.15 25.48
CA ASP A 203 -2.92 -1.83 26.55
C ASP A 203 -2.08 -0.62 26.12
N PRO A 204 -2.20 0.55 26.79
CA PRO A 204 -1.42 1.73 26.44
C PRO A 204 0.08 1.56 26.59
N HIS A 205 0.54 0.57 27.37
CA HIS A 205 1.96 0.26 27.62
C HIS A 205 2.49 -0.89 26.77
N ALA A 206 1.65 -1.49 25.90
CA ALA A 206 2.05 -2.56 25.01
C ALA A 206 1.60 -2.33 23.56
N VAL A 207 2.24 -3.03 22.64
CA VAL A 207 1.75 -3.27 21.28
C VAL A 207 1.50 -4.77 21.18
N LEU A 208 0.26 -5.16 20.92
CA LEU A 208 -0.16 -6.54 20.84
C LEU A 208 -0.29 -6.95 19.38
N PHE A 209 0.28 -8.11 19.03
CA PHE A 209 0.13 -8.71 17.71
C PHE A 209 -0.63 -10.03 17.84
N TYR A 210 -1.83 -10.09 17.26
CA TYR A 210 -2.68 -11.28 17.32
C TYR A 210 -3.53 -11.44 16.06
N ASN A 211 -4.11 -12.62 15.87
CA ASN A 211 -5.00 -12.88 14.75
C ASN A 211 -6.34 -12.17 14.94
N LEU A 212 -6.89 -11.63 13.87
CA LEU A 212 -8.17 -10.94 13.85
C LEU A 212 -9.29 -11.81 14.43
N HIS A 213 -10.03 -11.25 15.37
CA HIS A 213 -11.31 -11.78 15.86
C HIS A 213 -12.40 -10.76 15.54
N GLY A 214 -13.31 -11.11 14.62
CA GLY A 214 -14.36 -10.22 14.16
C GLY A 214 -14.08 -9.63 12.77
N ARG A 215 -14.51 -8.41 12.53
CA ARG A 215 -14.48 -7.77 11.21
C ARG A 215 -13.30 -6.85 11.03
N SER A 216 -12.71 -6.85 9.85
CA SER A 216 -11.77 -5.83 9.39
C SER A 216 -11.99 -5.53 7.93
N TYR A 217 -12.03 -4.26 7.56
CA TYR A 217 -12.19 -3.82 6.18
C TYR A 217 -11.49 -2.50 5.90
N SER A 218 -11.27 -2.26 4.62
CA SER A 218 -10.83 -0.96 4.12
C SER A 218 -11.60 -0.60 2.86
N GLN A 219 -12.10 0.62 2.80
CA GLN A 219 -12.69 1.19 1.58
C GLN A 219 -12.02 2.50 1.22
N VAL A 220 -11.81 2.68 -0.07
CA VAL A 220 -11.11 3.83 -0.62
C VAL A 220 -11.89 4.35 -1.81
N VAL A 221 -12.15 5.66 -1.84
CA VAL A 221 -12.61 6.40 -3.01
C VAL A 221 -11.49 7.34 -3.43
N GLN A 222 -11.13 7.35 -4.70
CA GLN A 222 -10.18 8.31 -5.26
C GLN A 222 -10.75 8.92 -6.53
N VAL A 223 -10.61 10.23 -6.67
CA VAL A 223 -10.98 10.96 -7.87
C VAL A 223 -9.81 11.86 -8.27
N GLU A 224 -9.49 11.87 -9.55
CA GLU A 224 -8.45 12.70 -10.13
C GLU A 224 -8.98 13.41 -11.38
N ALA A 225 -8.65 14.69 -11.51
CA ALA A 225 -8.93 15.48 -12.70
C ALA A 225 -7.64 16.17 -13.16
N SER A 226 -7.32 16.08 -14.44
CA SER A 226 -6.18 16.74 -15.06
C SER A 226 -6.61 17.49 -16.32
N TYR A 227 -6.26 18.78 -16.39
CA TYR A 227 -6.65 19.63 -17.52
C TYR A 227 -5.51 20.55 -17.99
N PRO A 228 -5.19 20.55 -19.28
CA PRO A 228 -4.20 21.44 -19.87
C PRO A 228 -4.85 22.79 -20.21
N PHE A 229 -4.79 23.79 -19.32
CA PHE A 229 -5.46 25.08 -19.46
C PHE A 229 -4.96 25.90 -20.66
N PHE A 230 -3.65 25.89 -20.92
CA PHE A 230 -3.02 26.53 -22.06
C PHE A 230 -1.74 25.77 -22.47
N PRO A 231 -1.15 26.06 -23.64
CA PRO A 231 0.05 25.35 -24.07
C PRO A 231 1.15 25.37 -23.03
N GLY A 232 1.63 24.17 -22.65
CA GLY A 232 2.66 24.00 -21.64
C GLY A 232 2.17 23.96 -20.19
N PHE A 233 0.92 24.38 -19.88
CA PHE A 233 0.40 24.38 -18.52
C PHE A 233 -0.67 23.32 -18.30
N THR A 234 -0.41 22.42 -17.34
CA THR A 234 -1.36 21.40 -16.90
C THR A 234 -1.60 21.56 -15.40
N PHE A 235 -2.86 21.50 -15.00
CA PHE A 235 -3.26 21.44 -13.62
C PHE A 235 -3.92 20.09 -13.32
N THR A 236 -3.49 19.46 -12.24
CA THR A 236 -4.03 18.18 -11.75
C THR A 236 -4.51 18.35 -10.32
N ALA A 237 -5.72 17.88 -10.05
CA ALA A 237 -6.30 17.81 -8.71
C ALA A 237 -6.71 16.36 -8.43
N ALA A 238 -6.30 15.83 -7.30
CA ALA A 238 -6.71 14.50 -6.84
C ALA A 238 -7.21 14.57 -5.39
N TYR A 239 -8.21 13.77 -5.10
CA TYR A 239 -8.77 13.60 -3.78
C TYR A 239 -8.96 12.12 -3.48
N ARG A 240 -8.53 11.68 -2.31
CA ARG A 240 -8.68 10.32 -1.81
C ARG A 240 -9.35 10.35 -0.45
N TRP A 241 -10.42 9.59 -0.30
CA TRP A 241 -11.04 9.29 0.97
C TRP A 241 -10.78 7.83 1.35
N THR A 242 -10.54 7.58 2.64
CA THR A 242 -10.24 6.24 3.17
C THR A 242 -11.03 6.01 4.45
N ASP A 243 -11.73 4.86 4.53
CA ASP A 243 -12.33 4.35 5.75
C ASP A 243 -11.81 2.92 5.98
N ALA A 244 -10.91 2.78 6.94
CA ALA A 244 -10.33 1.51 7.34
C ALA A 244 -10.66 1.25 8.80
N LYS A 245 -11.31 0.11 9.08
CA LYS A 245 -11.71 -0.30 10.42
C LYS A 245 -11.30 -1.73 10.69
N THR A 246 -10.88 -1.97 11.90
CA THR A 246 -10.47 -3.29 12.38
C THR A 246 -11.07 -3.51 13.76
N ASN A 247 -11.43 -4.75 14.04
CA ASN A 247 -11.87 -5.15 15.38
C ASN A 247 -10.67 -5.22 16.32
N TYR A 248 -10.69 -4.39 17.36
CA TYR A 248 -9.72 -4.38 18.45
C TYR A 248 -10.43 -4.84 19.72
N ASN A 249 -10.08 -6.01 20.24
CA ASN A 249 -10.65 -6.59 21.47
C ASN A 249 -12.19 -6.56 21.55
N GLY A 250 -12.86 -6.88 20.42
CA GLY A 250 -14.32 -6.93 20.33
C GLY A 250 -15.00 -5.66 19.84
N GLU A 251 -14.29 -4.55 19.68
CA GLU A 251 -14.81 -3.27 19.20
C GLU A 251 -14.29 -2.94 17.81
N LEU A 252 -15.19 -2.60 16.88
CA LEU A 252 -14.82 -2.19 15.51
C LEU A 252 -14.49 -0.71 15.48
N MET A 253 -13.19 -0.41 15.43
CA MET A 253 -12.67 0.96 15.46
C MET A 253 -11.91 1.34 14.18
N GLU A 254 -11.80 2.65 13.91
CA GLU A 254 -10.93 3.18 12.85
C GLU A 254 -9.48 2.74 13.09
N LYS A 255 -8.78 2.33 12.03
CA LYS A 255 -7.35 2.01 12.13
C LYS A 255 -6.57 3.26 12.58
N PRO A 256 -5.77 3.19 13.66
CA PRO A 256 -5.03 4.35 14.15
C PRO A 256 -3.98 4.79 13.13
N LEU A 257 -3.58 6.07 13.21
CA LEU A 257 -2.57 6.71 12.36
C LEU A 257 -2.89 6.64 10.85
N THR A 258 -4.16 6.49 10.50
CA THR A 258 -4.64 6.47 9.13
C THR A 258 -5.42 7.75 8.83
N SER A 259 -4.92 8.54 7.87
CA SER A 259 -5.62 9.76 7.41
C SER A 259 -6.92 9.42 6.72
N LYS A 260 -8.01 10.10 7.07
CA LYS A 260 -9.33 9.91 6.44
C LYS A 260 -9.39 10.42 5.01
N TYR A 261 -8.62 11.44 4.69
CA TYR A 261 -8.54 11.99 3.33
C TYR A 261 -7.14 12.48 3.01
N LYS A 262 -6.82 12.48 1.72
CA LYS A 262 -5.64 13.13 1.16
C LYS A 262 -6.05 13.90 -0.09
N GLY A 263 -5.48 15.08 -0.27
CA GLY A 263 -5.63 15.90 -1.47
C GLY A 263 -4.27 16.15 -2.11
N LEU A 264 -4.26 16.27 -3.42
CA LEU A 264 -3.08 16.64 -4.19
C LEU A 264 -3.50 17.67 -5.24
N LEU A 265 -2.82 18.81 -5.27
CA LEU A 265 -2.94 19.81 -6.32
C LEU A 265 -1.58 20.03 -6.93
N THR A 266 -1.47 19.81 -8.23
CA THR A 266 -0.22 19.98 -8.97
C THR A 266 -0.42 20.95 -10.12
N ALA A 267 0.41 21.97 -10.20
CA ALA A 267 0.53 22.90 -11.32
C ALA A 267 1.89 22.67 -11.99
N SER A 268 1.88 22.29 -13.26
CA SER A 268 3.07 22.05 -14.06
C SER A 268 3.05 22.97 -15.27
N TYR A 269 4.14 23.73 -15.48
CA TYR A 269 4.31 24.58 -16.65
C TYR A 269 5.63 24.28 -17.33
N GLN A 270 5.55 23.93 -18.61
CA GLN A 270 6.69 23.75 -19.48
C GLN A 270 6.74 24.87 -20.52
N THR A 271 7.87 25.57 -20.61
CA THR A 271 8.05 26.65 -21.58
C THR A 271 8.03 26.13 -23.02
N PRO A 272 7.74 27.00 -24.02
CA PRO A 272 7.93 26.64 -25.43
C PRO A 272 9.31 26.06 -25.67
N LEU A 273 9.42 25.06 -26.58
CA LEU A 273 10.62 24.27 -26.83
C LEU A 273 11.06 23.33 -25.70
N GLY A 274 10.29 23.21 -24.61
CA GLY A 274 10.57 22.29 -23.50
C GLY A 274 11.87 22.57 -22.76
N LEU A 275 12.33 23.83 -22.75
CA LEU A 275 13.62 24.18 -22.16
C LEU A 275 13.59 24.28 -20.64
N TRP A 276 12.48 24.76 -20.08
CA TRP A 276 12.25 24.89 -18.65
C TRP A 276 10.94 24.26 -18.26
N GLN A 277 10.92 23.65 -17.08
CA GLN A 277 9.69 23.17 -16.46
C GLN A 277 9.65 23.66 -15.02
N PHE A 278 8.47 24.09 -14.59
CA PHE A 278 8.16 24.56 -13.24
C PHE A 278 7.02 23.71 -12.72
N ASP A 279 7.26 23.05 -11.59
CA ASP A 279 6.28 22.19 -10.94
C ASP A 279 6.05 22.70 -9.51
N VAL A 280 4.78 22.79 -9.13
CA VAL A 280 4.36 23.13 -7.76
C VAL A 280 3.32 22.11 -7.35
N THR A 281 3.52 21.48 -6.19
CA THR A 281 2.62 20.48 -5.65
C THR A 281 2.25 20.82 -4.21
N LEU A 282 0.95 20.95 -3.97
CA LEU A 282 0.38 21.05 -2.64
C LEU A 282 -0.25 19.72 -2.24
N GLN A 283 0.22 19.14 -1.14
CA GLN A 283 -0.35 17.96 -0.52
C GLN A 283 -1.17 18.37 0.70
N LEU A 284 -2.42 17.92 0.75
CA LEU A 284 -3.34 18.07 1.87
C LEU A 284 -3.47 16.72 2.56
N ASN A 285 -2.99 16.60 3.79
CA ASN A 285 -3.07 15.38 4.58
C ASN A 285 -4.12 15.58 5.67
N GLY A 286 -5.18 14.78 5.64
CA GLY A 286 -6.24 14.83 6.64
C GLY A 286 -5.81 14.23 7.97
N GLY A 287 -6.51 14.62 9.01
CA GLY A 287 -6.34 14.02 10.33
C GLY A 287 -6.87 12.59 10.41
N GLY A 288 -6.57 11.94 11.52
CA GLY A 288 -6.99 10.57 11.79
C GLY A 288 -7.08 10.28 13.29
N ARG A 289 -7.39 9.02 13.63
CA ARG A 289 -7.43 8.55 15.00
C ARG A 289 -6.01 8.28 15.51
N MET A 290 -5.75 8.67 16.75
CA MET A 290 -4.58 8.23 17.53
C MET A 290 -4.90 6.91 18.24
N PRO A 291 -3.89 6.12 18.63
CA PRO A 291 -4.08 5.06 19.62
C PRO A 291 -4.73 5.60 20.89
N ALA A 292 -5.35 4.71 21.69
CA ALA A 292 -6.00 5.11 22.94
C ALA A 292 -5.01 5.87 23.85
N PRO A 293 -5.37 7.09 24.29
CA PRO A 293 -4.55 7.83 25.23
C PRO A 293 -4.69 7.23 26.63
N TYR A 294 -3.69 7.42 27.46
CA TYR A 294 -3.70 7.07 28.88
C TYR A 294 -3.45 8.31 29.75
N GLU A 295 -3.92 8.27 30.98
CA GLU A 295 -3.75 9.35 31.95
C GLU A 295 -2.32 9.33 32.51
N LEU A 296 -1.69 10.48 32.54
CA LEU A 296 -0.37 10.70 33.13
C LEU A 296 -0.49 10.94 34.63
N THR A 297 0.63 10.84 35.37
CA THR A 297 0.68 11.06 36.81
C THR A 297 0.27 12.46 37.27
N ASP A 298 0.28 13.43 36.38
CA ASP A 298 -0.15 14.82 36.58
C ASP A 298 -1.63 15.08 36.29
N GLY A 299 -2.39 14.02 35.93
CA GLY A 299 -3.80 14.10 35.58
C GLY A 299 -4.07 14.54 34.13
N ASN A 300 -3.04 14.78 33.33
CA ASN A 300 -3.17 15.07 31.90
C ASN A 300 -3.22 13.79 31.08
N TRP A 301 -3.79 13.90 29.87
CA TRP A 301 -3.74 12.81 28.90
C TRP A 301 -2.41 12.81 28.15
N SER A 302 -1.90 11.62 27.81
CA SER A 302 -0.64 11.41 27.08
C SER A 302 -0.64 12.06 25.68
N TRP A 303 -1.79 12.07 25.00
CA TRP A 303 -2.03 12.74 23.71
C TRP A 303 -3.53 12.90 23.45
N GLU A 304 -3.86 13.65 22.40
CA GLU A 304 -5.23 13.80 21.93
C GLU A 304 -5.71 12.52 21.22
N ARG A 305 -7.03 12.24 21.25
CA ARG A 305 -7.63 11.07 20.58
C ARG A 305 -7.53 11.13 19.05
N ARG A 306 -7.30 12.30 18.49
CA ARG A 306 -7.17 12.53 17.05
C ARG A 306 -6.04 13.49 16.77
N TYR A 307 -5.32 13.25 15.69
CA TYR A 307 -4.38 14.25 15.15
C TYR A 307 -5.05 15.06 14.05
N GLY A 308 -4.64 16.33 13.93
CA GLY A 308 -5.13 17.26 12.91
C GLY A 308 -4.54 17.01 11.52
N GLY A 309 -5.16 17.59 10.49
CA GLY A 309 -4.60 17.61 9.15
C GLY A 309 -3.43 18.60 9.04
N PHE A 310 -2.63 18.43 7.98
CA PHE A 310 -1.51 19.32 7.65
C PHE A 310 -1.30 19.43 6.15
N GLU A 311 -0.58 20.48 5.76
CA GLU A 311 -0.29 20.79 4.37
C GLU A 311 1.21 20.79 4.12
N GLN A 312 1.62 20.28 2.95
CA GLN A 312 3.00 20.33 2.50
C GLN A 312 3.06 20.89 1.09
N LEU A 313 3.84 21.92 0.90
CA LEU A 313 4.11 22.53 -0.40
C LEU A 313 5.51 22.10 -0.87
N SER A 314 5.60 21.65 -2.11
CA SER A 314 6.85 21.35 -2.80
C SER A 314 6.90 22.10 -4.12
N ALA A 315 8.08 22.55 -4.53
CA ALA A 315 8.28 23.18 -5.82
C ALA A 315 9.60 22.73 -6.44
N GLN A 316 9.62 22.62 -7.76
CA GLN A 316 10.81 22.26 -8.52
C GLN A 316 10.91 23.08 -9.80
N VAL A 317 12.12 23.43 -10.17
CA VAL A 317 12.45 24.01 -11.47
C VAL A 317 13.44 23.10 -12.16
N THR A 318 13.14 22.73 -13.39
CA THR A 318 13.99 21.86 -14.21
C THR A 318 14.42 22.58 -15.48
N ARG A 319 15.71 22.55 -15.80
CA ARG A 319 16.27 23.00 -17.08
C ARG A 319 16.67 21.77 -17.89
N TYR A 320 16.11 21.67 -19.09
CA TYR A 320 16.45 20.62 -20.06
C TYR A 320 17.51 21.09 -21.06
N PHE A 321 18.46 20.24 -21.33
CA PHE A 321 19.47 20.37 -22.35
C PHE A 321 19.37 19.16 -23.31
N ARG A 322 20.06 19.18 -24.41
CA ARG A 322 19.93 18.14 -25.45
C ARG A 322 20.18 16.71 -24.94
N ARG A 323 21.06 16.50 -23.96
CA ARG A 323 21.47 15.18 -23.47
C ARG A 323 21.39 15.01 -21.95
N TRP A 324 21.06 16.05 -21.23
CA TRP A 324 20.98 16.04 -19.77
C TRP A 324 20.00 17.11 -19.28
N SER A 325 19.61 17.02 -18.05
CA SER A 325 18.81 18.03 -17.37
C SER A 325 19.38 18.32 -16.00
N ILE A 326 19.11 19.51 -15.48
CA ILE A 326 19.40 19.88 -14.11
C ILE A 326 18.11 20.36 -13.45
N TYR A 327 17.90 19.99 -12.22
CA TYR A 327 16.77 20.47 -11.45
C TYR A 327 17.20 20.95 -10.07
N VAL A 328 16.43 21.88 -9.55
CA VAL A 328 16.50 22.35 -8.16
C VAL A 328 15.09 22.36 -7.62
N GLY A 329 14.89 21.78 -6.44
CA GLY A 329 13.59 21.70 -5.81
C GLY A 329 13.70 21.84 -4.29
N GLY A 330 12.57 22.17 -3.69
CA GLY A 330 12.37 22.21 -2.24
C GLY A 330 11.11 21.46 -1.87
N GLU A 331 11.21 20.66 -0.84
CA GLU A 331 10.07 19.97 -0.22
C GLU A 331 9.72 20.62 1.12
N ASN A 332 8.46 20.44 1.53
CA ASN A 332 7.96 21.02 2.79
C ASN A 332 8.26 22.53 2.94
N LEU A 333 8.00 23.29 1.89
CA LEU A 333 8.18 24.76 1.88
C LEU A 333 7.24 25.47 2.87
N THR A 334 6.18 24.81 3.33
CA THR A 334 5.31 25.25 4.44
C THR A 334 5.98 25.11 5.80
N ASN A 335 7.18 24.48 5.87
CA ASN A 335 7.92 24.21 7.11
C ASN A 335 7.06 23.51 8.17
N PHE A 336 6.17 22.60 7.72
CA PHE A 336 5.37 21.80 8.65
C PHE A 336 6.28 20.94 9.52
N LYS A 337 6.03 20.97 10.83
CA LYS A 337 6.69 20.10 11.81
C LYS A 337 5.63 19.45 12.67
N GLN A 338 5.71 18.15 12.81
CA GLN A 338 4.87 17.43 13.77
C GLN A 338 5.30 17.79 15.19
N LYS A 339 4.35 18.24 16.00
CA LYS A 339 4.66 18.75 17.35
C LYS A 339 4.76 17.62 18.40
N ASN A 340 4.02 16.53 18.17
CA ASN A 340 4.00 15.35 19.05
C ASN A 340 4.14 14.12 18.16
N PRO A 341 5.38 13.65 17.91
CA PRO A 341 5.65 12.48 17.07
C PRO A 341 5.24 11.17 17.75
#